data_9f007e482e6f356278506a49e164c1c0
#
_entry.id   9f007e482e6f356278506a49e164c1c0
#
_cell.length_a   1.000
_cell.length_b   1.000
_cell.length_c   1.000
_cell.angle_alpha   90.00
_cell.angle_beta   90.00
_cell.angle_gamma   90.00
#
_symmetry.space_group_name_H-M   'P 1'
#
loop_
_entity.id
_entity.type
_entity.pdbx_description
1 polymer ?
#
loop_
_entity_poly.entity_id
_entity_poly.type
_entity_poly.pdbx_seq_one_letter_code
_entity_poly.pdbx_strand_id
1 'polypeptide(L)'
;MSSIQSALTAIDSFIWGPPLLILLVGTGIYLTLRLGLLQVVRLPLALRLVFGRDQGQGKQGDVSSFGALCTALSATIGTGNIVGVATAIKLGGPGALFWMWMAALFGMATKYAECLLAVKYREQDANGQMAGGPMYYLEKGLGSKPLAKLFALFGIGVAFFGIGTFPQVNAISDAMSLSFSVPREATAVVLTLIVALVTLGGIKSISSVSSKVVPFMAIFYIVACLGVLVNNASALPEAVMLVIESAFTGHAATGGFVGASIMLAIQSGVARGVFSNESGLGSAPIAAAAAKTDSCVEQGLVSMTGTFIDTIIICTMTGLTLVVTGVWSGDASGAAMTSLAFAQGLDAHVGQYLVSIGLLFFAFTTILGWNYYGERCTEYLFGVKAIKPYRLVYLALVASGAFLHLDMIWLLADIVNGLMAVPNLIGLIGLRHVVIAETRAYFSRDLDSEAEPEPQTA
;
A
#
# COMPACT_ATOMS: atom_id res chain seq x y z
N MET A 1 -4.91 23.87 -20.15
CA MET A 1 -3.86 23.22 -19.33
C MET A 1 -2.54 23.96 -19.56
N SER A 2 -1.76 24.18 -18.49
CA SER A 2 -0.41 24.74 -18.64
C SER A 2 0.48 23.74 -19.41
N SER A 3 1.47 24.21 -20.16
CA SER A 3 2.42 23.33 -20.89
C SER A 3 3.13 22.33 -19.95
N ILE A 4 3.33 22.71 -18.69
CA ILE A 4 3.92 21.85 -17.65
C ILE A 4 2.96 20.71 -17.29
N GLN A 5 1.70 20.99 -17.09
CA GLN A 5 0.69 19.95 -16.75
C GLN A 5 0.55 18.93 -17.88
N SER A 6 0.55 19.40 -19.14
CA SER A 6 0.49 18.49 -20.31
C SER A 6 1.73 17.60 -20.39
N ALA A 7 2.92 18.13 -20.10
CA ALA A 7 4.14 17.34 -20.08
C ALA A 7 4.14 16.30 -18.95
N LEU A 8 3.71 16.67 -17.74
CA LEU A 8 3.59 15.74 -16.61
C LEU A 8 2.58 14.63 -16.91
N THR A 9 1.43 14.96 -17.49
CA THR A 9 0.42 13.95 -17.89
C THR A 9 0.99 12.97 -18.92
N ALA A 10 1.77 13.45 -19.90
CA ALA A 10 2.41 12.59 -20.89
C ALA A 10 3.45 11.65 -20.26
N ILE A 11 4.24 12.15 -19.31
CA ILE A 11 5.23 11.36 -18.55
C ILE A 11 4.53 10.32 -17.68
N ASP A 12 3.49 10.70 -16.98
CA ASP A 12 2.69 9.79 -16.14
C ASP A 12 2.07 8.66 -16.98
N SER A 13 1.43 9.00 -18.08
CA SER A 13 0.85 8.02 -19.02
C SER A 13 1.88 7.07 -19.62
N PHE A 14 3.12 7.53 -19.83
CA PHE A 14 4.22 6.69 -20.32
C PHE A 14 4.70 5.73 -19.20
N ILE A 15 4.89 6.24 -17.99
CA ILE A 15 5.39 5.44 -16.85
C ILE A 15 4.36 4.37 -16.46
N TRP A 16 3.09 4.74 -16.26
CA TRP A 16 2.00 3.80 -15.95
C TRP A 16 1.39 3.14 -17.20
N GLY A 17 2.09 3.23 -18.30
CA GLY A 17 1.74 2.57 -19.54
C GLY A 17 1.95 1.05 -19.49
N PRO A 18 1.63 0.35 -20.61
CA PRO A 18 1.73 -1.11 -20.71
C PRO A 18 3.08 -1.71 -20.27
N PRO A 19 4.26 -1.09 -20.51
CA PRO A 19 5.52 -1.69 -20.10
C PRO A 19 5.65 -1.91 -18.59
N LEU A 20 5.33 -0.91 -17.77
CA LEU A 20 5.40 -1.06 -16.32
C LEU A 20 4.31 -1.99 -15.79
N LEU A 21 3.09 -1.91 -16.31
CA LEU A 21 1.99 -2.79 -15.91
C LEU A 21 2.31 -4.26 -16.23
N ILE A 22 2.88 -4.55 -17.41
CA ILE A 22 3.33 -5.89 -17.79
C ILE A 22 4.45 -6.36 -16.86
N LEU A 23 5.39 -5.48 -16.51
CA LEU A 23 6.49 -5.82 -15.62
C LEU A 23 5.98 -6.13 -14.20
N LEU A 24 5.07 -5.32 -13.66
CA LEU A 24 4.45 -5.51 -12.33
C LEU A 24 3.64 -6.81 -12.26
N VAL A 25 2.65 -6.94 -13.14
CA VAL A 25 1.76 -8.10 -13.15
C VAL A 25 2.50 -9.36 -13.60
N GLY A 26 3.37 -9.25 -14.61
CA GLY A 26 4.19 -10.36 -15.12
C GLY A 26 5.15 -10.92 -14.06
N THR A 27 5.80 -10.06 -13.28
CA THR A 27 6.64 -10.49 -12.14
C THR A 27 5.79 -11.22 -11.11
N GLY A 28 4.62 -10.71 -10.77
CA GLY A 28 3.70 -11.35 -9.82
C GLY A 28 3.20 -12.72 -10.33
N ILE A 29 2.80 -12.83 -11.60
CA ILE A 29 2.41 -14.09 -12.22
C ILE A 29 3.57 -15.09 -12.21
N TYR A 30 4.76 -14.66 -12.64
CA TYR A 30 5.96 -15.51 -12.63
C TYR A 30 6.25 -16.07 -11.24
N LEU A 31 6.27 -15.21 -10.21
CA LEU A 31 6.50 -15.64 -8.82
C LEU A 31 5.38 -16.56 -8.33
N THR A 32 4.14 -16.26 -8.63
CA THR A 32 2.98 -17.11 -8.29
C THR A 32 3.14 -18.52 -8.82
N LEU A 33 3.50 -18.67 -10.10
CA LEU A 33 3.71 -19.97 -10.73
C LEU A 33 4.92 -20.71 -10.16
N ARG A 34 6.04 -20.01 -9.95
CA ARG A 34 7.29 -20.60 -9.44
C ARG A 34 7.24 -20.99 -7.97
N LEU A 35 6.40 -20.31 -7.19
CA LEU A 35 6.17 -20.59 -5.76
C LEU A 35 4.95 -21.50 -5.51
N GLY A 36 4.28 -21.99 -6.57
CA GLY A 36 3.18 -22.95 -6.45
C GLY A 36 1.93 -22.35 -5.78
N LEU A 37 1.49 -21.13 -6.21
CA LEU A 37 0.34 -20.43 -5.62
C LEU A 37 0.47 -20.20 -4.12
N LEU A 38 1.69 -19.97 -3.63
CA LEU A 38 2.04 -19.82 -2.21
C LEU A 38 1.06 -18.87 -1.49
N GLN A 39 0.73 -17.74 -2.09
CA GLN A 39 -0.17 -16.73 -1.50
C GLN A 39 -1.61 -17.23 -1.28
N VAL A 40 -2.02 -18.30 -1.93
CA VAL A 40 -3.32 -18.95 -1.71
C VAL A 40 -3.16 -20.12 -0.74
N VAL A 41 -2.25 -21.04 -1.06
CA VAL A 41 -2.05 -22.30 -0.31
C VAL A 41 -1.55 -22.03 1.12
N ARG A 42 -0.66 -21.04 1.30
CA ARG A 42 -0.04 -20.73 2.59
C ARG A 42 -0.66 -19.51 3.29
N LEU A 43 -1.76 -18.96 2.78
CA LEU A 43 -2.47 -17.86 3.44
C LEU A 43 -2.92 -18.19 4.88
N PRO A 44 -3.47 -19.40 5.17
CA PRO A 44 -3.82 -19.75 6.54
C PRO A 44 -2.61 -19.75 7.48
N LEU A 45 -1.46 -20.25 7.04
CA LEU A 45 -0.21 -20.19 7.80
C LEU A 45 0.23 -18.74 8.01
N ALA A 46 0.20 -17.91 6.97
CA ALA A 46 0.55 -16.50 7.06
C ALA A 46 -0.30 -15.75 8.09
N LEU A 47 -1.62 -15.96 8.07
CA LEU A 47 -2.53 -15.37 9.06
C LEU A 47 -2.26 -15.89 10.48
N ARG A 48 -1.93 -17.17 10.63
CA ARG A 48 -1.51 -17.72 11.94
C ARG A 48 -0.24 -17.04 12.46
N LEU A 49 0.74 -16.77 11.60
CA LEU A 49 1.98 -16.06 11.97
C LEU A 49 1.71 -14.61 12.37
N VAL A 50 0.76 -13.93 11.72
CA VAL A 50 0.36 -12.56 12.05
C VAL A 50 -0.27 -12.47 13.45
N PHE A 51 -1.20 -13.40 13.77
CA PHE A 51 -1.96 -13.38 15.01
C PHE A 51 -1.36 -14.29 16.10
N GLY A 52 -0.24 -14.95 15.83
CA GLY A 52 0.46 -15.81 16.78
C GLY A 52 1.06 -15.03 17.95
N ARG A 53 1.26 -15.72 19.08
CA ARG A 53 1.81 -15.12 20.30
C ARG A 53 3.33 -14.93 20.28
N ASP A 54 4.04 -15.52 19.31
CA ASP A 54 5.49 -15.35 19.19
C ASP A 54 5.82 -13.95 18.67
N GLN A 55 6.15 -13.06 19.60
CA GLN A 55 6.51 -11.67 19.29
C GLN A 55 8.01 -11.51 18.96
N GLY A 56 8.71 -12.60 18.64
CA GLY A 56 10.13 -12.56 18.27
C GLY A 56 11.04 -12.23 19.46
N GLN A 57 10.69 -12.66 20.68
CA GLN A 57 11.56 -12.50 21.84
C GLN A 57 12.90 -13.24 21.61
N GLY A 58 14.01 -12.53 21.81
CA GLY A 58 15.35 -13.07 21.59
C GLY A 58 15.85 -13.08 20.15
N LYS A 59 15.00 -12.73 19.16
CA LYS A 59 15.38 -12.65 17.74
C LYS A 59 15.90 -11.25 17.39
N GLN A 60 16.73 -11.16 16.34
CA GLN A 60 17.26 -9.89 15.85
C GLN A 60 16.17 -9.06 15.18
N GLY A 61 16.10 -7.77 15.49
CA GLY A 61 15.13 -6.82 14.92
C GLY A 61 14.81 -5.68 15.89
N ASP A 62 14.14 -4.65 15.37
CA ASP A 62 13.76 -3.46 16.13
C ASP A 62 12.34 -3.54 16.70
N VAL A 63 11.42 -4.16 15.94
CA VAL A 63 9.98 -4.24 16.22
C VAL A 63 9.47 -5.66 15.97
N SER A 64 8.33 -6.04 16.58
CA SER A 64 7.71 -7.35 16.29
C SER A 64 7.31 -7.49 14.83
N SER A 65 7.16 -8.75 14.32
CA SER A 65 6.67 -8.99 12.96
C SER A 65 5.31 -8.36 12.70
N PHE A 66 4.41 -8.40 13.68
CA PHE A 66 3.13 -7.69 13.64
C PHE A 66 3.31 -6.17 13.59
N GLY A 67 4.24 -5.62 14.38
CA GLY A 67 4.57 -4.19 14.35
C GLY A 67 5.15 -3.73 13.01
N ALA A 68 6.00 -4.54 12.40
CA ALA A 68 6.51 -4.29 11.05
C ALA A 68 5.40 -4.36 9.99
N LEU A 69 4.49 -5.34 10.07
CA LEU A 69 3.31 -5.42 9.21
C LEU A 69 2.40 -4.21 9.37
N CYS A 70 2.08 -3.80 10.62
CA CYS A 70 1.27 -2.61 10.87
C CYS A 70 1.94 -1.32 10.38
N THR A 71 3.27 -1.23 10.47
CA THR A 71 4.02 -0.11 9.88
C THR A 71 3.92 -0.11 8.35
N ALA A 72 3.99 -1.27 7.70
CA ALA A 72 3.77 -1.38 6.26
C ALA A 72 2.31 -1.05 5.90
N LEU A 73 1.33 -1.58 6.64
CA LEU A 73 -0.09 -1.27 6.44
C LEU A 73 -0.41 0.20 6.71
N SER A 74 0.30 0.85 7.62
CA SER A 74 0.11 2.29 7.84
C SER A 74 0.49 3.12 6.61
N ALA A 75 1.47 2.68 5.83
CA ALA A 75 1.84 3.34 4.58
C ALA A 75 0.86 3.03 3.44
N THR A 76 0.34 1.80 3.37
CA THR A 76 -0.50 1.33 2.26
C THR A 76 -1.98 1.67 2.45
N ILE A 77 -2.55 1.49 3.66
CA ILE A 77 -3.94 1.84 3.93
C ILE A 77 -4.06 3.37 4.08
N GLY A 78 -4.37 4.04 2.98
CA GLY A 78 -4.37 5.48 2.86
C GLY A 78 -5.48 6.00 1.96
N THR A 79 -5.25 7.16 1.34
CA THR A 79 -6.16 7.71 0.34
C THR A 79 -6.39 6.76 -0.83
N GLY A 80 -5.46 5.84 -1.12
CA GLY A 80 -5.57 4.83 -2.16
C GLY A 80 -6.82 3.96 -2.02
N ASN A 81 -7.15 3.54 -0.79
CA ASN A 81 -8.29 2.66 -0.51
C ASN A 81 -9.65 3.35 -0.61
N ILE A 82 -9.72 4.66 -0.53
CA ILE A 82 -10.95 5.45 -0.59
C ILE A 82 -11.01 6.21 -1.92
N VAL A 83 -10.07 7.13 -2.13
CA VAL A 83 -10.00 7.98 -3.31
C VAL A 83 -9.51 7.21 -4.54
N GLY A 84 -8.49 6.36 -4.37
CA GLY A 84 -7.92 5.56 -5.44
C GLY A 84 -8.90 4.56 -6.04
N VAL A 85 -9.64 3.82 -5.20
CA VAL A 85 -10.69 2.89 -5.64
C VAL A 85 -11.81 3.64 -6.39
N ALA A 86 -12.25 4.77 -5.84
CA ALA A 86 -13.24 5.61 -6.49
C ALA A 86 -12.77 6.10 -7.86
N THR A 87 -11.51 6.52 -7.96
CA THR A 87 -10.89 6.94 -9.22
C THR A 87 -10.78 5.78 -10.21
N ALA A 88 -10.39 4.58 -9.76
CA ALA A 88 -10.32 3.40 -10.61
C ALA A 88 -11.68 3.06 -11.24
N ILE A 89 -12.73 3.04 -10.42
CA ILE A 89 -14.09 2.73 -10.87
C ILE A 89 -14.64 3.88 -11.75
N LYS A 90 -14.31 5.12 -11.44
CA LYS A 90 -14.72 6.29 -12.27
C LYS A 90 -14.14 6.22 -13.67
N LEU A 91 -12.88 5.83 -13.82
CA LEU A 91 -12.18 5.76 -15.10
C LEU A 91 -12.44 4.45 -15.86
N GLY A 92 -12.39 3.33 -15.16
CA GLY A 92 -12.45 1.98 -15.74
C GLY A 92 -13.80 1.29 -15.61
N GLY A 93 -14.80 1.94 -15.00
CA GLY A 93 -16.08 1.31 -14.66
C GLY A 93 -15.95 0.29 -13.50
N PRO A 94 -17.06 -0.39 -13.13
CA PRO A 94 -17.07 -1.40 -12.06
C PRO A 94 -16.04 -2.52 -12.27
N GLY A 95 -15.72 -2.88 -13.52
CA GLY A 95 -14.73 -3.88 -13.89
C GLY A 95 -13.32 -3.58 -13.40
N ALA A 96 -12.98 -2.32 -13.12
CA ALA A 96 -11.69 -1.95 -12.55
C ALA A 96 -11.47 -2.62 -11.18
N LEU A 97 -12.52 -2.84 -10.37
CA LEU A 97 -12.42 -3.54 -9.09
C LEU A 97 -11.97 -5.00 -9.27
N PHE A 98 -12.47 -5.70 -10.29
CA PHE A 98 -12.01 -7.06 -10.63
C PHE A 98 -10.50 -7.07 -10.93
N TRP A 99 -10.03 -6.11 -11.72
CA TRP A 99 -8.60 -6.03 -12.06
C TRP A 99 -7.72 -5.59 -10.88
N MET A 100 -8.27 -4.85 -9.92
CA MET A 100 -7.61 -4.63 -8.61
C MET A 100 -7.42 -5.94 -7.84
N TRP A 101 -8.44 -6.85 -7.83
CA TRP A 101 -8.30 -8.16 -7.21
C TRP A 101 -7.23 -9.01 -7.88
N MET A 102 -7.16 -8.99 -9.21
CA MET A 102 -6.13 -9.71 -9.96
C MET A 102 -4.73 -9.16 -9.67
N ALA A 103 -4.58 -7.85 -9.65
CA ALA A 103 -3.33 -7.19 -9.28
C ALA A 103 -2.90 -7.56 -7.84
N ALA A 104 -3.84 -7.59 -6.90
CA ALA A 104 -3.56 -7.96 -5.51
C ALA A 104 -3.19 -9.45 -5.38
N LEU A 105 -3.88 -10.35 -6.06
CA LEU A 105 -3.59 -11.78 -6.05
C LEU A 105 -2.15 -12.06 -6.46
N PHE A 106 -1.72 -11.49 -7.58
CA PHE A 106 -0.34 -11.64 -8.06
C PHE A 106 0.63 -10.78 -7.24
N GLY A 107 0.19 -9.62 -6.79
CA GLY A 107 0.94 -8.70 -5.92
C GLY A 107 1.31 -9.31 -4.58
N MET A 108 0.50 -10.20 -4.00
CA MET A 108 0.82 -10.93 -2.76
C MET A 108 2.11 -11.76 -2.91
N ALA A 109 2.30 -12.44 -4.04
CA ALA A 109 3.53 -13.19 -4.31
C ALA A 109 4.74 -12.27 -4.49
N THR A 110 4.53 -11.10 -5.11
CA THR A 110 5.56 -10.06 -5.24
C THR A 110 5.94 -9.51 -3.86
N LYS A 111 4.96 -9.15 -3.04
CA LYS A 111 5.16 -8.64 -1.67
C LYS A 111 5.90 -9.65 -0.79
N TYR A 112 5.55 -10.93 -0.91
CA TYR A 112 6.28 -12.02 -0.26
C TYR A 112 7.77 -12.00 -0.62
N ALA A 113 8.07 -11.97 -1.92
CA ALA A 113 9.45 -12.01 -2.43
C ALA A 113 10.26 -10.77 -2.00
N GLU A 114 9.66 -9.58 -2.08
CA GLU A 114 10.27 -8.32 -1.65
C GLU A 114 10.69 -8.37 -0.19
N CYS A 115 9.77 -8.78 0.68
CA CYS A 115 9.99 -8.77 2.13
C CYS A 115 10.92 -9.91 2.57
N LEU A 116 10.89 -11.06 1.89
CA LEU A 116 11.87 -12.13 2.07
C LEU A 116 13.29 -11.62 1.78
N LEU A 117 13.49 -10.98 0.63
CA LEU A 117 14.80 -10.45 0.24
C LEU A 117 15.26 -9.33 1.20
N ALA A 118 14.34 -8.49 1.66
CA ALA A 118 14.67 -7.41 2.59
C ALA A 118 15.23 -7.94 3.91
N VAL A 119 14.63 -8.98 4.47
CA VAL A 119 15.13 -9.62 5.70
C VAL A 119 16.43 -10.37 5.45
N LYS A 120 16.56 -11.06 4.31
CA LYS A 120 17.77 -11.84 3.98
C LYS A 120 19.02 -10.97 3.82
N TYR A 121 18.87 -9.78 3.23
CA TYR A 121 19.99 -8.85 2.93
C TYR A 121 20.09 -7.65 3.87
N ARG A 122 19.32 -7.62 4.96
CA ARG A 122 19.39 -6.54 5.96
C ARG A 122 20.72 -6.50 6.70
N GLU A 123 21.02 -5.35 7.28
CA GLU A 123 22.18 -5.14 8.15
C GLU A 123 21.82 -4.22 9.33
N GLN A 124 22.72 -4.09 10.29
CA GLN A 124 22.61 -3.06 11.32
C GLN A 124 23.31 -1.78 10.85
N ASP A 125 22.62 -0.66 11.04
CA ASP A 125 23.16 0.66 10.80
C ASP A 125 24.13 1.08 11.93
N ALA A 126 24.77 2.25 11.77
CA ALA A 126 25.69 2.79 12.76
C ALA A 126 25.03 3.13 14.11
N ASN A 127 23.69 3.18 14.20
CA ASN A 127 22.92 3.35 15.43
C ASN A 127 22.46 2.01 16.02
N GLY A 128 22.82 0.89 15.43
CA GLY A 128 22.41 -0.47 15.85
C GLY A 128 20.97 -0.83 15.45
N GLN A 129 20.32 -0.05 14.58
CA GLN A 129 18.99 -0.33 14.06
C GLN A 129 19.09 -1.21 12.80
N MET A 130 18.04 -2.01 12.54
CA MET A 130 17.97 -2.78 11.32
C MET A 130 17.65 -1.91 10.13
N ALA A 131 18.47 -2.03 9.10
CA ALA A 131 18.36 -1.36 7.82
C ALA A 131 18.30 -2.39 6.69
N GLY A 132 17.30 -2.27 5.82
CA GLY A 132 17.08 -3.19 4.71
C GLY A 132 16.06 -2.63 3.72
N GLY A 133 15.71 -3.45 2.75
CA GLY A 133 14.82 -3.06 1.66
C GLY A 133 15.51 -3.15 0.30
N PRO A 134 14.89 -2.63 -0.77
CA PRO A 134 15.41 -2.77 -2.13
C PRO A 134 16.85 -2.28 -2.31
N MET A 135 17.23 -1.15 -1.71
CA MET A 135 18.58 -0.65 -1.81
C MET A 135 19.63 -1.67 -1.34
N TYR A 136 19.33 -2.45 -0.30
CA TYR A 136 20.25 -3.43 0.25
C TYR A 136 20.32 -4.71 -0.60
N TYR A 137 19.19 -5.26 -1.04
CA TYR A 137 19.25 -6.47 -1.88
C TYR A 137 19.66 -6.18 -3.33
N LEU A 138 19.46 -4.94 -3.83
CA LEU A 138 20.02 -4.50 -5.11
C LEU A 138 21.56 -4.38 -5.04
N GLU A 139 22.10 -3.81 -3.96
CA GLU A 139 23.54 -3.67 -3.79
C GLU A 139 24.20 -5.01 -3.44
N LYS A 140 23.70 -5.72 -2.41
CA LYS A 140 24.38 -6.92 -1.88
C LYS A 140 23.98 -8.20 -2.61
N GLY A 141 22.71 -8.31 -3.01
CA GLY A 141 22.20 -9.50 -3.69
C GLY A 141 22.47 -9.48 -5.19
N LEU A 142 22.16 -8.37 -5.86
CA LEU A 142 22.34 -8.23 -7.31
C LEU A 142 23.70 -7.63 -7.69
N GLY A 143 24.44 -7.06 -6.75
CA GLY A 143 25.73 -6.39 -7.02
C GLY A 143 25.60 -5.04 -7.72
N SER A 144 24.40 -4.45 -7.77
CA SER A 144 24.13 -3.22 -8.52
C SER A 144 23.93 -2.00 -7.62
N LYS A 145 25.03 -1.38 -7.22
CA LYS A 145 25.01 -0.13 -6.45
C LYS A 145 24.30 1.04 -7.15
N PRO A 146 24.39 1.22 -8.49
CA PRO A 146 23.65 2.28 -9.18
C PRO A 146 22.12 2.11 -9.06
N LEU A 147 21.58 0.89 -9.24
CA LEU A 147 20.16 0.64 -9.07
C LEU A 147 19.70 0.86 -7.62
N ALA A 148 20.52 0.46 -6.65
CA ALA A 148 20.24 0.68 -5.24
C ALA A 148 20.13 2.18 -4.88
N LYS A 149 21.06 3.00 -5.38
CA LYS A 149 21.02 4.46 -5.21
C LYS A 149 19.83 5.10 -5.93
N LEU A 150 19.52 4.63 -7.13
CA LEU A 150 18.38 5.11 -7.90
C LEU A 150 17.07 4.82 -7.18
N PHE A 151 16.90 3.60 -6.64
CA PHE A 151 15.74 3.25 -5.81
C PHE A 151 15.61 4.17 -4.60
N ALA A 152 16.72 4.38 -3.85
CA ALA A 152 16.70 5.21 -2.67
C ALA A 152 16.38 6.69 -2.99
N LEU A 153 16.87 7.22 -4.12
CA LEU A 153 16.54 8.57 -4.59
C LEU A 153 15.04 8.70 -4.90
N PHE A 154 14.47 7.73 -5.62
CA PHE A 154 13.03 7.72 -5.90
C PHE A 154 12.21 7.54 -4.62
N GLY A 155 12.66 6.69 -3.67
CA GLY A 155 12.00 6.52 -2.37
C GLY A 155 11.92 7.82 -1.56
N ILE A 156 12.98 8.64 -1.57
CA ILE A 156 12.94 9.98 -0.97
C ILE A 156 11.96 10.88 -1.74
N GLY A 157 11.96 10.80 -3.08
CA GLY A 157 11.03 11.56 -3.91
C GLY A 157 9.56 11.23 -3.60
N VAL A 158 9.23 9.95 -3.44
CA VAL A 158 7.88 9.49 -3.05
C VAL A 158 7.53 9.96 -1.64
N ALA A 159 8.46 9.89 -0.69
CA ALA A 159 8.22 10.35 0.67
C ALA A 159 7.96 11.87 0.73
N PHE A 160 8.68 12.67 -0.04
CA PHE A 160 8.58 14.12 0.00
C PHE A 160 7.45 14.68 -0.88
N PHE A 161 7.33 14.21 -2.11
CA PHE A 161 6.47 14.81 -3.12
C PHE A 161 5.36 13.86 -3.60
N GLY A 162 5.47 12.58 -3.26
CA GLY A 162 4.58 11.54 -3.69
C GLY A 162 3.48 11.23 -2.68
N ILE A 163 3.01 9.99 -2.75
CA ILE A 163 1.95 9.41 -1.92
C ILE A 163 2.22 9.59 -0.41
N GLY A 164 3.48 9.78 0.01
CA GLY A 164 3.87 9.85 1.41
C GLY A 164 3.44 11.12 2.14
N THR A 165 3.22 12.24 1.44
CA THR A 165 3.01 13.53 2.12
C THR A 165 1.85 14.32 1.53
N PHE A 166 2.01 14.94 0.38
CA PHE A 166 1.08 15.97 -0.11
C PHE A 166 -0.35 15.48 -0.36
N PRO A 167 -0.59 14.36 -1.06
CA PRO A 167 -1.95 13.86 -1.27
C PRO A 167 -2.67 13.55 0.04
N GLN A 168 -1.93 13.03 1.03
CA GLN A 168 -2.48 12.67 2.34
C GLN A 168 -2.86 13.92 3.15
N VAL A 169 -1.93 14.87 3.25
CA VAL A 169 -2.16 16.13 4.00
C VAL A 169 -3.30 16.90 3.38
N ASN A 170 -3.36 16.97 2.06
CA ASN A 170 -4.42 17.67 1.36
C ASN A 170 -5.79 16.99 1.58
N ALA A 171 -5.86 15.66 1.48
CA ALA A 171 -7.08 14.90 1.73
C ALA A 171 -7.59 15.09 3.17
N ILE A 172 -6.69 15.12 4.18
CA ILE A 172 -7.05 15.43 5.57
C ILE A 172 -7.61 16.86 5.66
N SER A 173 -6.90 17.84 5.08
CA SER A 173 -7.29 19.26 5.17
C SER A 173 -8.64 19.53 4.52
N ASP A 174 -8.90 18.90 3.36
CA ASP A 174 -10.20 19.02 2.69
C ASP A 174 -11.31 18.33 3.49
N ALA A 175 -11.08 17.12 4.00
CA ALA A 175 -12.06 16.40 4.83
C ALA A 175 -12.41 17.19 6.10
N MET A 176 -11.41 17.76 6.79
CA MET A 176 -11.61 18.56 8.00
C MET A 176 -12.33 19.87 7.70
N SER A 177 -12.00 20.54 6.61
CA SER A 177 -12.65 21.77 6.20
C SER A 177 -14.11 21.56 5.80
N LEU A 178 -14.38 20.54 4.95
CA LEU A 178 -15.71 20.29 4.41
C LEU A 178 -16.68 19.70 5.44
N SER A 179 -16.21 18.79 6.31
CA SER A 179 -17.10 18.08 7.24
C SER A 179 -17.16 18.70 8.63
N PHE A 180 -16.08 19.35 9.08
CA PHE A 180 -15.98 19.89 10.45
C PHE A 180 -15.75 21.40 10.48
N SER A 181 -15.71 22.08 9.33
CA SER A 181 -15.44 23.52 9.21
C SER A 181 -14.15 23.96 9.90
N VAL A 182 -13.15 23.07 9.97
CA VAL A 182 -11.83 23.37 10.56
C VAL A 182 -10.98 24.09 9.51
N PRO A 183 -10.39 25.26 9.84
CA PRO A 183 -9.50 25.98 8.94
C PRO A 183 -8.28 25.12 8.54
N ARG A 184 -7.82 25.25 7.29
CA ARG A 184 -6.65 24.48 6.77
C ARG A 184 -5.40 24.76 7.57
N GLU A 185 -5.21 25.97 8.06
CA GLU A 185 -4.08 26.40 8.90
C GLU A 185 -4.08 25.62 10.23
N ALA A 186 -5.23 25.50 10.86
CA ALA A 186 -5.36 24.72 12.11
C ALA A 186 -5.06 23.23 11.88
N THR A 187 -5.59 22.67 10.79
CA THR A 187 -5.30 21.29 10.39
C THR A 187 -3.82 21.09 10.14
N ALA A 188 -3.15 21.99 9.39
CA ALA A 188 -1.72 21.91 9.10
C ALA A 188 -0.88 21.92 10.38
N VAL A 189 -1.15 22.82 11.31
CA VAL A 189 -0.41 22.94 12.58
C VAL A 189 -0.62 21.68 13.43
N VAL A 190 -1.86 21.28 13.68
CA VAL A 190 -2.19 20.14 14.55
C VAL A 190 -1.61 18.84 13.96
N LEU A 191 -1.79 18.61 12.65
CA LEU A 191 -1.28 17.44 11.97
C LEU A 191 0.26 17.38 12.06
N THR A 192 0.95 18.48 11.77
CA THR A 192 2.42 18.56 11.84
C THR A 192 2.92 18.27 13.25
N LEU A 193 2.29 18.79 14.29
CA LEU A 193 2.66 18.54 15.68
C LEU A 193 2.49 17.06 16.04
N ILE A 194 1.37 16.43 15.67
CA ILE A 194 1.11 15.01 15.96
C ILE A 194 2.11 14.14 15.18
N VAL A 195 2.34 14.41 13.90
CA VAL A 195 3.34 13.70 13.09
C VAL A 195 4.74 13.85 13.71
N ALA A 196 5.13 15.05 14.14
CA ALA A 196 6.43 15.28 14.80
C ALA A 196 6.58 14.45 16.07
N LEU A 197 5.56 14.43 16.93
CA LEU A 197 5.58 13.65 18.20
C LEU A 197 5.81 12.15 17.96
N VAL A 198 5.22 11.61 16.89
CA VAL A 198 5.36 10.18 16.58
C VAL A 198 6.68 9.90 15.88
N THR A 199 7.04 10.68 14.86
CA THR A 199 8.20 10.40 13.98
C THR A 199 9.54 10.67 14.66
N LEU A 200 9.61 11.60 15.60
CA LEU A 200 10.84 11.86 16.38
C LEU A 200 11.30 10.64 17.20
N GLY A 201 10.37 9.76 17.60
CA GLY A 201 10.69 8.49 18.26
C GLY A 201 11.17 7.36 17.35
N GLY A 202 11.23 7.60 16.03
CA GLY A 202 11.69 6.62 15.03
C GLY A 202 10.79 5.40 14.88
N ILE A 203 11.34 4.30 14.34
CA ILE A 203 10.55 3.09 14.00
C ILE A 203 9.78 2.51 15.18
N LYS A 204 10.34 2.54 16.39
CA LYS A 204 9.68 1.98 17.58
C LYS A 204 8.40 2.76 17.93
N SER A 205 8.44 4.08 17.84
CA SER A 205 7.28 4.94 18.08
C SER A 205 6.24 4.78 16.96
N ILE A 206 6.68 4.83 15.70
CA ILE A 206 5.82 4.66 14.52
C ILE A 206 5.12 3.29 14.59
N SER A 207 5.86 2.21 14.83
CA SER A 207 5.31 0.86 14.98
C SER A 207 4.32 0.74 16.14
N SER A 208 4.62 1.36 17.28
CA SER A 208 3.71 1.35 18.43
C SER A 208 2.38 2.04 18.15
N VAL A 209 2.40 3.17 17.45
CA VAL A 209 1.19 3.89 17.02
C VAL A 209 0.46 3.10 15.95
N SER A 210 1.17 2.63 14.91
CA SER A 210 0.58 1.87 13.80
C SER A 210 -0.07 0.56 14.26
N SER A 211 0.54 -0.16 15.23
CA SER A 211 -0.02 -1.41 15.76
C SER A 211 -1.36 -1.23 16.50
N LYS A 212 -1.68 -0.01 16.92
CA LYS A 212 -2.98 0.31 17.54
C LYS A 212 -3.95 0.95 16.55
N VAL A 213 -3.46 1.92 15.79
CA VAL A 213 -4.31 2.72 14.91
C VAL A 213 -4.75 1.93 13.67
N VAL A 214 -3.84 1.14 13.06
CA VAL A 214 -4.15 0.41 11.82
C VAL A 214 -5.27 -0.62 12.01
N PRO A 215 -5.24 -1.52 13.02
CA PRO A 215 -6.36 -2.43 13.24
C PRO A 215 -7.66 -1.69 13.56
N PHE A 216 -7.60 -0.64 14.37
CA PHE A 216 -8.77 0.17 14.72
C PHE A 216 -9.40 0.81 13.47
N MET A 217 -8.60 1.51 12.65
CA MET A 217 -9.12 2.20 11.46
C MET A 217 -9.65 1.23 10.40
N ALA A 218 -9.01 0.06 10.26
CA ALA A 218 -9.46 -0.98 9.33
C ALA A 218 -10.83 -1.53 9.78
N ILE A 219 -10.98 -1.91 11.04
CA ILE A 219 -12.25 -2.39 11.58
C ILE A 219 -13.33 -1.32 11.50
N PHE A 220 -13.02 -0.08 11.89
CA PHE A 220 -13.95 1.06 11.79
C PHE A 220 -14.48 1.22 10.36
N TYR A 221 -13.59 1.23 9.37
CA TYR A 221 -13.97 1.42 7.98
C TYR A 221 -14.74 0.23 7.41
N ILE A 222 -14.32 -1.00 7.72
CA ILE A 222 -15.03 -2.22 7.31
C ILE A 222 -16.46 -2.23 7.89
N VAL A 223 -16.64 -1.89 9.16
CA VAL A 223 -17.97 -1.82 9.79
C VAL A 223 -18.83 -0.76 9.13
N ALA A 224 -18.27 0.40 8.81
CA ALA A 224 -18.99 1.45 8.10
C ALA A 224 -19.43 1.00 6.69
N CYS A 225 -18.55 0.35 5.91
CA CYS A 225 -18.89 -0.23 4.61
C CYS A 225 -19.97 -1.33 4.75
N LEU A 226 -19.82 -2.24 5.73
CA LEU A 226 -20.81 -3.28 5.98
C LEU A 226 -22.19 -2.69 6.27
N GLY A 227 -22.28 -1.57 6.98
CA GLY A 227 -23.54 -0.85 7.19
C GLY A 227 -24.22 -0.48 5.86
N VAL A 228 -23.45 0.07 4.89
CA VAL A 228 -23.98 0.37 3.54
C VAL A 228 -24.39 -0.90 2.81
N LEU A 229 -23.56 -1.94 2.83
CA LEU A 229 -23.82 -3.19 2.11
C LEU A 229 -25.04 -3.94 2.67
N VAL A 230 -25.24 -3.96 3.98
CA VAL A 230 -26.38 -4.59 4.63
C VAL A 230 -27.67 -3.85 4.29
N ASN A 231 -27.66 -2.51 4.31
CA ASN A 231 -28.83 -1.71 3.92
C ASN A 231 -29.18 -1.88 2.43
N ASN A 232 -28.25 -2.31 1.59
CA ASN A 232 -28.44 -2.54 0.16
C ASN A 232 -28.23 -4.03 -0.22
N ALA A 233 -28.46 -4.96 0.72
CA ALA A 233 -28.13 -6.36 0.54
C ALA A 233 -28.84 -7.02 -0.66
N SER A 234 -30.03 -6.58 -1.03
CA SER A 234 -30.77 -7.08 -2.21
C SER A 234 -30.06 -6.77 -3.54
N ALA A 235 -29.33 -5.67 -3.63
CA ALA A 235 -28.59 -5.26 -4.82
C ALA A 235 -27.16 -5.84 -4.88
N LEU A 236 -26.67 -6.45 -3.79
CA LEU A 236 -25.29 -6.92 -3.70
C LEU A 236 -24.94 -8.02 -4.72
N PRO A 237 -25.80 -9.05 -4.99
CA PRO A 237 -25.49 -10.06 -6.00
C PRO A 237 -25.36 -9.45 -7.40
N GLU A 238 -26.23 -8.52 -7.76
CA GLU A 238 -26.19 -7.81 -9.05
C GLU A 238 -24.93 -6.93 -9.15
N ALA A 239 -24.56 -6.23 -8.08
CA ALA A 239 -23.33 -5.42 -8.03
C ALA A 239 -22.08 -6.28 -8.24
N VAL A 240 -21.98 -7.46 -7.63
CA VAL A 240 -20.85 -8.38 -7.83
C VAL A 240 -20.81 -8.91 -9.27
N MET A 241 -21.98 -9.30 -9.84
CA MET A 241 -22.03 -9.70 -11.25
C MET A 241 -21.63 -8.57 -12.18
N LEU A 242 -22.06 -7.34 -11.92
CA LEU A 242 -21.69 -6.18 -12.69
C LEU A 242 -20.18 -5.93 -12.67
N VAL A 243 -19.51 -6.12 -11.54
CA VAL A 243 -18.04 -6.04 -11.44
C VAL A 243 -17.37 -7.07 -12.34
N ILE A 244 -17.85 -8.32 -12.32
CA ILE A 244 -17.26 -9.42 -13.10
C ILE A 244 -17.53 -9.21 -14.61
N GLU A 245 -18.77 -8.94 -14.99
CA GLU A 245 -19.13 -8.74 -16.39
C GLU A 245 -18.44 -7.54 -17.01
N SER A 246 -18.40 -6.39 -16.30
CA SER A 246 -17.75 -5.17 -16.77
C SER A 246 -16.26 -5.33 -16.98
N ALA A 247 -15.62 -6.28 -16.28
CA ALA A 247 -14.19 -6.55 -16.43
C ALA A 247 -13.83 -7.12 -17.82
N PHE A 248 -14.79 -7.76 -18.50
CA PHE A 248 -14.57 -8.48 -19.76
C PHE A 248 -15.41 -7.97 -20.93
N THR A 249 -16.45 -7.20 -20.69
CA THR A 249 -17.38 -6.76 -21.73
C THR A 249 -17.19 -5.30 -22.16
N GLY A 250 -16.53 -4.50 -21.34
CA GLY A 250 -16.47 -3.05 -21.54
C GLY A 250 -17.86 -2.43 -21.43
N HIS A 251 -18.16 -1.69 -20.38
CA HIS A 251 -19.50 -1.11 -20.20
C HIS A 251 -19.70 0.03 -21.18
N ALA A 252 -20.53 -0.18 -22.19
CA ALA A 252 -21.09 0.91 -22.97
C ALA A 252 -22.04 1.70 -22.07
N ALA A 253 -21.69 2.96 -21.79
CA ALA A 253 -22.46 3.78 -20.88
C ALA A 253 -23.89 4.03 -21.39
N THR A 254 -24.83 3.63 -20.59
CA THR A 254 -26.17 4.22 -20.59
C THR A 254 -26.06 5.58 -19.89
N GLY A 255 -26.25 6.68 -20.64
CA GLY A 255 -26.40 8.01 -20.06
C GLY A 255 -25.14 8.91 -20.04
N GLY A 256 -24.44 9.09 -21.16
CA GLY A 256 -23.44 10.16 -21.31
C GLY A 256 -22.03 9.84 -20.78
N PHE A 257 -21.80 8.67 -20.26
CA PHE A 257 -20.48 8.18 -19.86
C PHE A 257 -19.74 7.62 -21.09
N VAL A 258 -18.54 8.09 -21.36
CA VAL A 258 -17.69 7.49 -22.42
C VAL A 258 -17.35 6.07 -21.97
N GLY A 259 -17.83 5.06 -22.70
CA GLY A 259 -17.69 3.66 -22.33
C GLY A 259 -16.24 3.30 -22.02
N ALA A 260 -15.99 2.89 -20.77
CA ALA A 260 -14.68 2.41 -20.37
C ALA A 260 -14.34 1.17 -21.20
N SER A 261 -13.26 1.22 -21.96
CA SER A 261 -12.78 0.04 -22.67
C SER A 261 -12.25 -0.97 -21.66
N ILE A 262 -12.25 -2.27 -22.00
CA ILE A 262 -11.62 -3.33 -21.17
C ILE A 262 -10.18 -2.93 -20.81
N MET A 263 -9.45 -2.34 -21.77
CA MET A 263 -8.08 -1.87 -21.52
C MET A 263 -8.03 -0.80 -20.42
N LEU A 264 -8.99 0.12 -20.40
CA LEU A 264 -9.04 1.16 -19.37
C LEU A 264 -9.41 0.59 -18.00
N ALA A 265 -10.30 -0.41 -17.95
CA ALA A 265 -10.60 -1.14 -16.71
C ALA A 265 -9.36 -1.87 -16.16
N ILE A 266 -8.58 -2.53 -17.03
CA ILE A 266 -7.32 -3.20 -16.67
C ILE A 266 -6.32 -2.14 -16.15
N GLN A 267 -6.06 -1.09 -16.93
CA GLN A 267 -5.07 -0.08 -16.58
C GLN A 267 -5.40 0.63 -15.27
N SER A 268 -6.64 1.12 -15.11
CA SER A 268 -7.05 1.84 -13.91
C SER A 268 -7.12 0.90 -12.70
N GLY A 269 -7.62 -0.32 -12.86
CA GLY A 269 -7.69 -1.31 -11.79
C GLY A 269 -6.30 -1.73 -11.31
N VAL A 270 -5.39 -2.09 -12.22
CA VAL A 270 -4.03 -2.50 -11.86
C VAL A 270 -3.24 -1.32 -11.29
N ALA A 271 -3.25 -0.16 -11.93
CA ALA A 271 -2.49 1.00 -11.46
C ALA A 271 -2.95 1.46 -10.07
N ARG A 272 -4.26 1.60 -9.83
CA ARG A 272 -4.78 2.02 -8.53
C ARG A 272 -4.72 0.91 -7.47
N GLY A 273 -4.79 -0.35 -7.87
CA GLY A 273 -4.54 -1.50 -6.99
C GLY A 273 -3.10 -1.52 -6.47
N VAL A 274 -2.13 -1.39 -7.36
CA VAL A 274 -0.70 -1.30 -7.00
C VAL A 274 -0.39 -0.02 -6.21
N PHE A 275 -1.01 1.11 -6.57
CA PHE A 275 -0.88 2.35 -5.82
C PHE A 275 -1.35 2.19 -4.36
N SER A 276 -2.43 1.43 -4.12
CA SER A 276 -2.96 1.17 -2.78
C SER A 276 -2.06 0.21 -2.00
N ASN A 277 -1.83 -1.00 -2.51
CA ASN A 277 -1.14 -2.05 -1.78
C ASN A 277 0.39 -2.03 -1.88
N GLU A 278 0.95 -1.19 -2.76
CA GLU A 278 2.39 -0.99 -2.97
C GLU A 278 3.16 -2.28 -3.35
N SER A 279 2.50 -3.31 -3.89
CA SER A 279 3.19 -4.54 -4.31
C SER A 279 4.00 -4.32 -5.59
N GLY A 280 5.29 -4.58 -5.53
CA GLY A 280 6.22 -4.33 -6.64
C GLY A 280 6.85 -2.94 -6.60
N LEU A 281 6.43 -2.06 -5.70
CA LEU A 281 7.04 -0.73 -5.51
C LEU A 281 8.31 -0.77 -4.65
N GLY A 282 8.46 -1.78 -3.77
CA GLY A 282 9.63 -1.94 -2.92
C GLY A 282 9.61 -1.12 -1.63
N SER A 283 8.50 -0.49 -1.26
CA SER A 283 8.36 0.32 -0.04
C SER A 283 8.21 -0.54 1.22
N ALA A 284 7.25 -1.45 1.25
CA ALA A 284 6.95 -2.31 2.39
C ALA A 284 8.15 -3.16 2.89
N PRO A 285 9.05 -3.68 2.02
CA PRO A 285 10.28 -4.37 2.45
C PRO A 285 11.15 -3.55 3.41
N ILE A 286 11.09 -2.22 3.36
CA ILE A 286 11.84 -1.33 4.26
C ILE A 286 11.36 -1.51 5.72
N ALA A 287 10.04 -1.62 5.94
CA ALA A 287 9.48 -1.92 7.26
C ALA A 287 9.71 -3.39 7.66
N ALA A 288 9.57 -4.32 6.71
CA ALA A 288 9.77 -5.75 6.97
C ALA A 288 11.18 -6.06 7.47
N ALA A 289 12.20 -5.34 7.00
CA ALA A 289 13.58 -5.50 7.43
C ALA A 289 13.78 -5.21 8.93
N ALA A 290 12.96 -4.37 9.55
CA ALA A 290 13.01 -4.04 10.97
C ALA A 290 12.37 -5.11 11.88
N ALA A 291 11.72 -6.14 11.32
CA ALA A 291 11.02 -7.16 12.08
C ALA A 291 11.98 -8.04 12.89
N LYS A 292 11.58 -8.39 14.12
CA LYS A 292 12.26 -9.38 14.96
C LYS A 292 11.97 -10.78 14.46
N THR A 293 12.83 -11.28 13.60
CA THR A 293 12.70 -12.61 13.00
C THR A 293 14.06 -13.17 12.59
N ASP A 294 14.21 -14.48 12.67
CA ASP A 294 15.37 -15.21 12.13
C ASP A 294 15.03 -15.91 10.80
N SER A 295 13.74 -15.87 10.39
CA SER A 295 13.27 -16.46 9.15
C SER A 295 12.81 -15.38 8.17
N CYS A 296 13.52 -15.26 7.04
CA CYS A 296 13.12 -14.38 5.95
C CYS A 296 11.81 -14.84 5.29
N VAL A 297 11.54 -16.17 5.28
CA VAL A 297 10.32 -16.75 4.71
C VAL A 297 9.10 -16.41 5.57
N GLU A 298 9.19 -16.56 6.91
CA GLU A 298 8.08 -16.18 7.81
C GLU A 298 7.71 -14.71 7.68
N GLN A 299 8.71 -13.82 7.64
CA GLN A 299 8.43 -12.40 7.45
C GLN A 299 7.85 -12.10 6.07
N GLY A 300 8.27 -12.82 5.03
CA GLY A 300 7.65 -12.76 3.71
C GLY A 300 6.17 -13.15 3.76
N LEU A 301 5.83 -14.27 4.43
CA LEU A 301 4.46 -14.73 4.63
C LEU A 301 3.61 -13.72 5.41
N VAL A 302 4.14 -13.18 6.52
CA VAL A 302 3.48 -12.12 7.28
C VAL A 302 3.21 -10.90 6.41
N SER A 303 4.20 -10.45 5.66
CA SER A 303 4.10 -9.22 4.87
C SER A 303 3.14 -9.33 3.68
N MET A 304 2.99 -10.52 3.05
CA MET A 304 2.05 -10.69 1.94
C MET A 304 0.58 -10.52 2.40
N THR A 305 0.29 -10.75 3.68
CA THR A 305 -1.06 -10.51 4.23
C THR A 305 -1.44 -9.04 4.19
N GLY A 306 -0.46 -8.14 4.14
CA GLY A 306 -0.70 -6.71 3.96
C GLY A 306 -1.46 -6.42 2.67
N THR A 307 -1.05 -6.98 1.54
CA THR A 307 -1.75 -6.83 0.26
C THR A 307 -3.16 -7.45 0.30
N PHE A 308 -3.32 -8.58 1.00
CA PHE A 308 -4.62 -9.21 1.21
C PHE A 308 -5.56 -8.29 2.01
N ILE A 309 -5.11 -7.76 3.13
CA ILE A 309 -5.91 -6.87 3.98
C ILE A 309 -6.25 -5.56 3.25
N ASP A 310 -5.25 -4.94 2.63
CA ASP A 310 -5.39 -3.66 1.94
C ASP A 310 -6.38 -3.74 0.77
N THR A 311 -6.15 -4.67 -0.15
CA THR A 311 -6.88 -4.66 -1.43
C THR A 311 -8.02 -5.68 -1.45
N ILE A 312 -7.78 -6.95 -1.05
CA ILE A 312 -8.84 -7.95 -1.09
C ILE A 312 -9.93 -7.66 -0.05
N ILE A 313 -9.58 -7.06 1.09
CA ILE A 313 -10.59 -6.67 2.09
C ILE A 313 -11.00 -5.20 1.90
N ILE A 314 -10.12 -4.23 2.19
CA ILE A 314 -10.53 -2.82 2.33
C ILE A 314 -10.94 -2.20 0.99
N CYS A 315 -10.16 -2.38 -0.09
CA CYS A 315 -10.56 -1.85 -1.39
C CYS A 315 -11.83 -2.52 -1.93
N THR A 316 -12.06 -3.82 -1.62
CA THR A 316 -13.31 -4.50 -1.97
C THR A 316 -14.50 -3.88 -1.24
N MET A 317 -14.36 -3.58 0.06
CA MET A 317 -15.42 -2.89 0.81
C MET A 317 -15.78 -1.55 0.18
N THR A 318 -14.79 -0.72 -0.13
CA THR A 318 -15.02 0.55 -0.83
C THR A 318 -15.66 0.34 -2.20
N GLY A 319 -15.08 -0.53 -3.01
CA GLY A 319 -15.54 -0.76 -4.39
C GLY A 319 -16.99 -1.27 -4.45
N LEU A 320 -17.34 -2.25 -3.62
CA LEU A 320 -18.71 -2.75 -3.54
C LEU A 320 -19.68 -1.69 -3.02
N THR A 321 -19.28 -0.87 -2.05
CA THR A 321 -20.09 0.27 -1.57
C THR A 321 -20.40 1.25 -2.70
N LEU A 322 -19.42 1.57 -3.56
CA LEU A 322 -19.61 2.45 -4.71
C LEU A 322 -20.52 1.83 -5.78
N VAL A 323 -20.36 0.54 -6.06
CA VAL A 323 -21.11 -0.15 -7.10
C VAL A 323 -22.56 -0.38 -6.68
N VAL A 324 -22.79 -0.86 -5.44
CA VAL A 324 -24.15 -1.18 -4.94
C VAL A 324 -25.04 0.06 -4.80
N THR A 325 -24.45 1.22 -4.51
CA THR A 325 -25.18 2.49 -4.43
C THR A 325 -25.37 3.17 -5.79
N GLY A 326 -24.71 2.70 -6.85
CA GLY A 326 -24.84 3.26 -8.20
C GLY A 326 -24.17 4.62 -8.42
N VAL A 327 -23.51 5.21 -7.41
CA VAL A 327 -22.91 6.55 -7.49
C VAL A 327 -21.77 6.65 -8.51
N TRP A 328 -21.18 5.53 -8.88
CA TRP A 328 -20.08 5.47 -9.85
C TRP A 328 -20.47 6.00 -11.24
N SER A 329 -21.75 5.93 -11.61
CA SER A 329 -22.27 6.42 -12.90
C SER A 329 -22.55 7.92 -12.93
N GLY A 330 -22.54 8.60 -11.77
CA GLY A 330 -22.77 10.05 -11.65
C GLY A 330 -21.53 10.89 -11.91
N ASP A 331 -21.58 12.20 -11.65
CA ASP A 331 -20.49 13.15 -11.93
C ASP A 331 -19.42 13.21 -10.84
N ALA A 332 -19.73 12.74 -9.62
CA ALA A 332 -18.81 12.75 -8.50
C ALA A 332 -17.57 11.88 -8.76
N SER A 333 -16.43 12.26 -8.17
CA SER A 333 -15.16 11.52 -8.29
C SER A 333 -14.40 11.52 -6.97
N GLY A 334 -13.43 10.59 -6.82
CA GLY A 334 -12.55 10.53 -5.67
C GLY A 334 -13.29 10.47 -4.32
N ALA A 335 -12.87 11.27 -3.35
CA ALA A 335 -13.45 11.29 -2.01
C ALA A 335 -14.94 11.70 -2.02
N ALA A 336 -15.33 12.64 -2.90
CA ALA A 336 -16.72 13.08 -3.02
C ALA A 336 -17.65 11.94 -3.45
N MET A 337 -17.21 11.08 -4.38
CA MET A 337 -17.98 9.90 -4.81
C MET A 337 -18.15 8.90 -3.66
N THR A 338 -17.10 8.65 -2.89
CA THR A 338 -17.20 7.76 -1.73
C THR A 338 -18.11 8.33 -0.65
N SER A 339 -17.99 9.64 -0.36
CA SER A 339 -18.90 10.32 0.59
C SER A 339 -20.35 10.23 0.15
N LEU A 340 -20.62 10.40 -1.15
CA LEU A 340 -21.97 10.27 -1.71
C LEU A 340 -22.51 8.85 -1.57
N ALA A 341 -21.67 7.82 -1.80
CA ALA A 341 -22.07 6.42 -1.62
C ALA A 341 -22.49 6.11 -0.18
N PHE A 342 -21.71 6.57 0.79
CA PHE A 342 -22.06 6.42 2.20
C PHE A 342 -23.29 7.24 2.61
N ALA A 343 -23.46 8.43 2.07
CA ALA A 343 -24.63 9.27 2.31
C ALA A 343 -25.93 8.63 1.78
N GLN A 344 -25.86 8.00 0.60
CA GLN A 344 -27.01 7.28 0.03
C GLN A 344 -27.26 5.94 0.70
N GLY A 345 -26.20 5.25 1.12
CA GLY A 345 -26.31 3.90 1.69
C GLY A 345 -26.66 3.88 3.19
N LEU A 346 -26.43 4.96 3.93
CA LEU A 346 -26.71 5.09 5.36
C LEU A 346 -27.64 6.28 5.63
N ASP A 347 -27.04 7.42 5.95
CA ASP A 347 -27.66 8.70 6.19
C ASP A 347 -26.71 9.78 5.69
N ALA A 348 -27.27 10.86 5.13
CA ALA A 348 -26.49 11.91 4.45
C ALA A 348 -25.42 12.53 5.35
N HIS A 349 -25.75 12.82 6.61
CA HIS A 349 -24.79 13.40 7.55
C HIS A 349 -23.82 12.37 8.09
N VAL A 350 -24.33 11.20 8.51
CA VAL A 350 -23.50 10.12 9.07
C VAL A 350 -22.48 9.63 8.04
N GLY A 351 -22.90 9.41 6.79
CA GLY A 351 -22.03 8.95 5.72
C GLY A 351 -20.83 9.86 5.46
N GLN A 352 -21.07 11.17 5.38
CA GLN A 352 -20.00 12.15 5.16
C GLN A 352 -18.96 12.14 6.30
N TYR A 353 -19.41 12.10 7.57
CA TYR A 353 -18.50 12.06 8.72
C TYR A 353 -17.70 10.77 8.78
N LEU A 354 -18.32 9.62 8.48
CA LEU A 354 -17.62 8.32 8.47
C LEU A 354 -16.47 8.30 7.46
N VAL A 355 -16.69 8.80 6.24
CA VAL A 355 -15.64 8.88 5.22
C VAL A 355 -14.54 9.87 5.63
N SER A 356 -14.91 11.04 6.17
CA SER A 356 -13.92 12.03 6.61
C SER A 356 -13.06 11.56 7.77
N ILE A 357 -13.64 10.85 8.75
CA ILE A 357 -12.90 10.21 9.84
C ILE A 357 -12.01 9.08 9.30
N GLY A 358 -12.53 8.26 8.38
CA GLY A 358 -11.75 7.24 7.71
C GLY A 358 -10.53 7.81 6.99
N LEU A 359 -10.72 8.87 6.19
CA LEU A 359 -9.64 9.57 5.49
C LEU A 359 -8.62 10.17 6.47
N LEU A 360 -9.08 10.74 7.59
CA LEU A 360 -8.18 11.28 8.61
C LEU A 360 -7.22 10.20 9.14
N PHE A 361 -7.75 9.05 9.56
CA PHE A 361 -6.90 7.97 10.09
C PHE A 361 -6.02 7.35 9.00
N PHE A 362 -6.57 7.05 7.84
CA PHE A 362 -5.85 6.41 6.73
C PHE A 362 -4.71 7.30 6.24
N ALA A 363 -4.99 8.56 5.95
CA ALA A 363 -3.97 9.48 5.46
C ALA A 363 -2.93 9.83 6.53
N PHE A 364 -3.34 9.97 7.81
CA PHE A 364 -2.40 10.20 8.91
C PHE A 364 -1.40 9.05 9.06
N THR A 365 -1.87 7.82 9.05
CA THR A 365 -0.97 6.66 9.18
C THR A 365 -0.04 6.53 7.98
N THR A 366 -0.51 6.88 6.77
CA THR A 366 0.33 6.87 5.56
C THR A 366 1.49 7.86 5.67
N ILE A 367 1.25 9.06 6.21
CA ILE A 367 2.32 10.04 6.48
C ILE A 367 3.38 9.45 7.42
N LEU A 368 2.98 8.71 8.46
CA LEU A 368 3.91 8.09 9.40
C LEU A 368 4.74 6.97 8.74
N GLY A 369 4.10 6.09 7.99
CA GLY A 369 4.79 4.98 7.30
C GLY A 369 5.81 5.48 6.27
N TRP A 370 5.42 6.45 5.45
CA TRP A 370 6.30 7.02 4.43
C TRP A 370 7.40 7.91 5.01
N ASN A 371 7.19 8.53 6.17
CA ASN A 371 8.29 9.18 6.88
C ASN A 371 9.42 8.20 7.16
N TYR A 372 9.10 7.01 7.67
CA TYR A 372 10.09 5.97 7.93
C TYR A 372 10.78 5.47 6.65
N TYR A 373 10.03 5.24 5.58
CA TYR A 373 10.60 4.76 4.31
C TYR A 373 11.60 5.75 3.72
N GLY A 374 11.24 7.02 3.65
CA GLY A 374 12.15 8.06 3.15
C GLY A 374 13.35 8.27 4.06
N GLU A 375 13.19 8.11 5.40
CA GLU A 375 14.29 8.15 6.35
C GLU A 375 15.31 7.05 6.06
N ARG A 376 14.87 5.80 5.85
CA ARG A 376 15.78 4.69 5.51
C ARG A 376 16.45 4.86 4.15
N CYS A 377 15.74 5.39 3.16
CA CYS A 377 16.34 5.74 1.86
C CYS A 377 17.39 6.85 1.99
N THR A 378 17.12 7.87 2.80
CA THR A 378 18.04 8.98 3.08
C THR A 378 19.29 8.49 3.81
N GLU A 379 19.11 7.64 4.79
CA GLU A 379 20.22 7.02 5.52
C GLU A 379 21.12 6.20 4.60
N TYR A 380 20.54 5.38 3.71
CA TYR A 380 21.32 4.60 2.75
C TYR A 380 22.21 5.47 1.85
N LEU A 381 21.72 6.64 1.40
CA LEU A 381 22.47 7.55 0.52
C LEU A 381 23.49 8.42 1.26
N PHE A 382 23.15 8.93 2.44
CA PHE A 382 23.88 10.00 3.12
C PHE A 382 24.33 9.63 4.54
N GLY A 383 23.98 8.42 4.99
CA GLY A 383 24.32 7.92 6.32
C GLY A 383 23.40 8.47 7.43
N VAL A 384 23.57 7.93 8.63
CA VAL A 384 22.70 8.20 9.80
C VAL A 384 22.62 9.67 10.23
N LYS A 385 23.65 10.48 9.91
CA LYS A 385 23.66 11.92 10.22
C LYS A 385 22.60 12.70 9.45
N ALA A 386 22.16 12.19 8.30
CA ALA A 386 21.15 12.82 7.45
C ALA A 386 19.71 12.60 7.97
N ILE A 387 19.49 11.71 8.92
CA ILE A 387 18.15 11.42 9.47
C ILE A 387 17.51 12.67 10.10
N LYS A 388 18.24 13.40 10.92
CA LYS A 388 17.70 14.61 11.59
C LYS A 388 17.29 15.71 10.59
N PRO A 389 18.14 16.15 9.65
CA PRO A 389 17.73 17.12 8.63
C PRO A 389 16.59 16.60 7.75
N TYR A 390 16.58 15.30 7.38
CA TYR A 390 15.46 14.69 6.65
C TYR A 390 14.13 14.89 7.39
N ARG A 391 14.06 14.54 8.68
CA ARG A 391 12.83 14.69 9.49
C ARG A 391 12.35 16.13 9.54
N LEU A 392 13.25 17.11 9.66
CA LEU A 392 12.87 18.53 9.67
C LEU A 392 12.28 18.96 8.33
N VAL A 393 12.91 18.57 7.20
CA VAL A 393 12.39 18.85 5.86
C VAL A 393 11.03 18.17 5.67
N TYR A 394 10.89 16.91 6.07
CA TYR A 394 9.64 16.18 5.98
C TYR A 394 8.49 16.88 6.73
N LEU A 395 8.73 17.32 7.97
CA LEU A 395 7.75 18.07 8.76
C LEU A 395 7.38 19.41 8.14
N ALA A 396 8.33 20.12 7.54
CA ALA A 396 8.06 21.35 6.80
C ALA A 396 7.17 21.09 5.57
N LEU A 397 7.39 19.98 4.85
CA LEU A 397 6.55 19.55 3.73
C LEU A 397 5.14 19.16 4.21
N VAL A 398 5.01 18.44 5.32
CA VAL A 398 3.71 18.15 5.94
C VAL A 398 2.95 19.46 6.25
N ALA A 399 3.62 20.42 6.87
CA ALA A 399 3.00 21.72 7.18
C ALA A 399 2.54 22.46 5.92
N SER A 400 3.29 22.38 4.82
CA SER A 400 2.98 23.08 3.57
C SER A 400 1.90 22.39 2.73
N GLY A 401 1.73 21.08 2.88
CA GLY A 401 0.85 20.25 2.03
C GLY A 401 -0.63 20.63 2.06
N ALA A 402 -1.09 21.24 3.16
CA ALA A 402 -2.46 21.71 3.31
C ALA A 402 -2.84 22.85 2.34
N PHE A 403 -1.85 23.57 1.80
CA PHE A 403 -2.04 24.78 0.98
C PHE A 403 -1.78 24.56 -0.51
N LEU A 404 -1.39 23.37 -0.90
CA LEU A 404 -1.03 23.06 -2.28
C LEU A 404 -2.24 22.63 -3.12
N HIS A 405 -2.22 22.97 -4.42
CA HIS A 405 -3.25 22.55 -5.37
C HIS A 405 -3.04 21.12 -5.85
N LEU A 406 -4.10 20.31 -5.86
CA LEU A 406 -4.09 18.85 -6.01
C LEU A 406 -3.58 18.33 -7.35
N ASP A 407 -3.97 18.93 -8.49
CA ASP A 407 -3.82 18.28 -9.79
C ASP A 407 -2.37 17.95 -10.16
N MET A 408 -1.44 18.89 -9.93
CA MET A 408 -0.02 18.67 -10.20
C MET A 408 0.65 17.74 -9.20
N ILE A 409 0.15 17.72 -7.97
CA ILE A 409 0.70 16.90 -6.88
C ILE A 409 0.43 15.43 -7.12
N TRP A 410 -0.80 15.08 -7.53
CA TRP A 410 -1.14 13.71 -7.86
C TRP A 410 -0.33 13.17 -9.05
N LEU A 411 -0.10 13.98 -10.09
CA LEU A 411 0.74 13.60 -11.22
C LEU A 411 2.19 13.34 -10.80
N LEU A 412 2.76 14.22 -9.95
CA LEU A 412 4.11 14.02 -9.43
C LEU A 412 4.19 12.77 -8.55
N ALA A 413 3.19 12.54 -7.71
CA ALA A 413 3.12 11.36 -6.85
C ALA A 413 3.08 10.07 -7.67
N ASP A 414 2.26 10.01 -8.70
CA ASP A 414 2.15 8.87 -9.60
C ASP A 414 3.48 8.62 -10.34
N ILE A 415 4.09 9.66 -10.89
CA ILE A 415 5.37 9.58 -11.62
C ILE A 415 6.49 8.99 -10.74
N VAL A 416 6.73 9.57 -9.54
CA VAL A 416 7.83 9.09 -8.68
C VAL A 416 7.57 7.69 -8.13
N ASN A 417 6.31 7.35 -7.86
CA ASN A 417 5.90 6.01 -7.47
C ASN A 417 6.21 4.96 -8.56
N GLY A 418 5.82 5.24 -9.80
CA GLY A 418 6.09 4.36 -10.92
C GLY A 418 7.58 4.19 -11.21
N LEU A 419 8.36 5.27 -11.10
CA LEU A 419 9.82 5.22 -11.28
C LEU A 419 10.51 4.38 -10.20
N MET A 420 10.01 4.39 -8.95
CA MET A 420 10.56 3.60 -7.86
C MET A 420 10.37 2.09 -8.10
N ALA A 421 9.28 1.68 -8.76
CA ALA A 421 9.00 0.28 -9.06
C ALA A 421 10.06 -0.36 -9.97
N VAL A 422 10.59 0.38 -10.95
CA VAL A 422 11.48 -0.17 -11.98
C VAL A 422 12.74 -0.84 -11.41
N PRO A 423 13.58 -0.14 -10.60
CA PRO A 423 14.77 -0.78 -10.02
C PRO A 423 14.41 -1.95 -9.11
N ASN A 424 13.28 -1.86 -8.38
CA ASN A 424 12.83 -2.93 -7.51
C ASN A 424 12.48 -4.21 -8.29
N LEU A 425 11.68 -4.09 -9.35
CA LEU A 425 11.27 -5.24 -10.18
C LEU A 425 12.47 -5.88 -10.89
N ILE A 426 13.45 -5.09 -11.33
CA ILE A 426 14.72 -5.62 -11.85
C ILE A 426 15.42 -6.46 -10.77
N GLY A 427 15.45 -5.99 -9.53
CA GLY A 427 16.00 -6.72 -8.39
C GLY A 427 15.29 -8.03 -8.12
N LEU A 428 13.95 -8.02 -8.11
CA LEU A 428 13.14 -9.22 -7.88
C LEU A 428 13.37 -10.30 -8.95
N ILE A 429 13.36 -9.88 -10.22
CA ILE A 429 13.62 -10.79 -11.35
C ILE A 429 15.05 -11.33 -11.28
N GLY A 430 16.03 -10.49 -10.97
CA GLY A 430 17.43 -10.88 -10.83
C GLY A 430 17.66 -11.88 -9.68
N LEU A 431 17.00 -11.66 -8.54
CA LEU A 431 17.13 -12.47 -7.34
C LEU A 431 16.06 -13.56 -7.18
N ARG A 432 15.26 -13.82 -8.22
CA ARG A 432 14.18 -14.83 -8.19
C ARG A 432 14.63 -16.21 -7.71
N HIS A 433 15.87 -16.61 -8.07
CA HIS A 433 16.43 -17.89 -7.66
C HIS A 433 16.66 -17.98 -6.15
N VAL A 434 17.05 -16.87 -5.50
CA VAL A 434 17.21 -16.77 -4.04
C VAL A 434 15.86 -16.96 -3.36
N VAL A 435 14.83 -16.25 -3.83
CA VAL A 435 13.46 -16.37 -3.28
C VAL A 435 12.97 -17.81 -3.35
N ILE A 436 13.12 -18.46 -4.52
CA ILE A 436 12.67 -19.85 -4.72
C ILE A 436 13.46 -20.82 -3.84
N ALA A 437 14.78 -20.66 -3.73
CA ALA A 437 15.63 -21.53 -2.93
C ALA A 437 15.31 -21.44 -1.43
N GLU A 438 15.20 -20.22 -0.88
CA GLU A 438 14.85 -19.99 0.54
C GLU A 438 13.47 -20.58 0.87
N THR A 439 12.50 -20.33 0.00
CA THR A 439 11.13 -20.84 0.17
C THR A 439 11.12 -22.37 0.20
N ARG A 440 11.81 -23.02 -0.75
CA ARG A 440 11.90 -24.48 -0.78
C ARG A 440 12.61 -25.05 0.45
N ALA A 441 13.73 -24.45 0.83
CA ALA A 441 14.49 -24.90 2.00
C ALA A 441 13.69 -24.78 3.30
N TYR A 442 12.85 -23.76 3.43
CA TYR A 442 11.98 -23.60 4.59
C TYR A 442 10.93 -24.72 4.67
N PHE A 443 10.18 -24.94 3.59
CA PHE A 443 9.10 -25.92 3.60
C PHE A 443 9.57 -27.39 3.52
N SER A 444 10.80 -27.67 3.08
CA SER A 444 11.36 -29.04 3.17
C SER A 444 11.73 -29.41 4.61
N ARG A 445 12.22 -28.46 5.41
CA ARG A 445 12.52 -28.72 6.84
C ARG A 445 11.27 -29.01 7.66
N ASP A 446 10.15 -28.35 7.35
CA ASP A 446 8.87 -28.64 8.03
C ASP A 446 8.39 -30.06 7.75
N LEU A 447 8.56 -30.55 6.52
CA LEU A 447 8.20 -31.93 6.15
C LEU A 447 9.05 -32.97 6.88
N ASP A 448 10.34 -32.70 7.06
CA ASP A 448 11.26 -33.59 7.78
C ASP A 448 10.96 -33.62 9.28
N SER A 449 10.54 -32.48 9.87
CA SER A 449 10.17 -32.40 11.29
C SER A 449 8.84 -33.08 11.62
N GLU A 450 7.88 -33.14 10.67
CA GLU A 450 6.63 -33.87 10.82
C GLU A 450 6.80 -35.39 10.59
N ALA A 451 7.91 -35.81 9.96
CA ALA A 451 8.21 -37.20 9.67
C ALA A 451 8.98 -37.94 10.79
N GLU A 452 9.55 -37.23 11.78
CA GLU A 452 10.13 -37.83 12.97
C GLU A 452 9.04 -38.25 13.95
N PRO A 453 8.83 -39.55 14.24
CA PRO A 453 7.85 -39.97 15.23
C PRO A 453 8.28 -39.49 16.62
N GLU A 454 7.33 -38.95 17.42
CA GLU A 454 7.56 -38.65 18.83
C GLU A 454 8.27 -39.83 19.51
N PRO A 455 9.36 -39.60 20.28
CA PRO A 455 9.97 -40.66 21.05
C PRO A 455 8.93 -41.23 22.00
N GLN A 456 8.57 -42.50 21.76
CA GLN A 456 7.73 -43.26 22.68
C GLN A 456 8.41 -43.25 24.04
N THR A 457 7.95 -42.44 24.98
CA THR A 457 8.35 -42.51 26.36
C THR A 457 7.84 -43.83 26.91
N ALA A 458 8.82 -44.75 27.13
CA ALA A 458 8.60 -46.01 27.83
C ALA A 458 8.45 -45.77 29.35
#